data_87d709cb5be70f311e5fdf362cb8123f
#
_entry.id   87d709cb5be70f311e5fdf362cb8123f
#
_cell.length_a   1.000
_cell.length_b   1.000
_cell.length_c   1.000
_cell.angle_alpha   90.00
_cell.angle_beta   90.00
_cell.angle_gamma   90.00
#
_symmetry.space_group_name_H-M   'P 1'
#
loop_
_entity.id
_entity.type
_entity.pdbx_description
1 polymer ?
#
loop_
_entity_poly.entity_id
_entity_poly.type
_entity_poly.pdbx_seq_one_letter_code
_entity_poly.pdbx_strand_id
1 'polypeptide(L)'
;MPKRYRDIAGDGGSNVAGQVAAHQEQLKIRMAGVRSTVAVMSGKGGVGKSTITTNLAAYFALQGWQVGVVDADINGPSLAKMLGVRGQRPRFDTTGVVPAIGPLGIKVISMDLFLEDDTTPVVWDGPQAETFIWRGTMEMHTLREFLADVQWGTLDLLLIDLPPGIERLSTLCELLPDMQGTVVVTIPSAVSHLVVLKSITLVRDLLHTPVIGLVENMTTFFCPTCSDTHPLFAQAPESATALGVPVLGQVPFDPRMAAAGDRGVPYITEHGASPVGQALMQLGERVHTFLNLRSART
;
A
#
# COMPACT_ATOMS: atom_id res chain seq x y z
N MET A 1 -17.12 -22.96 39.77
CA MET A 1 -16.51 -23.37 38.50
C MET A 1 -16.15 -22.14 37.74
N PRO A 2 -14.98 -22.02 37.12
CA PRO A 2 -14.65 -20.85 36.31
C PRO A 2 -15.57 -20.81 35.09
N LYS A 3 -16.23 -19.68 34.85
CA LYS A 3 -17.07 -19.43 33.66
C LYS A 3 -16.21 -19.52 32.40
N ARG A 4 -16.68 -20.24 31.40
CA ARG A 4 -16.02 -20.27 30.08
C ARG A 4 -16.49 -19.08 29.27
N TYR A 5 -15.68 -18.64 28.30
CA TYR A 5 -15.98 -17.49 27.42
C TYR A 5 -17.38 -17.58 26.77
N ARG A 6 -17.80 -18.77 26.34
CA ARG A 6 -19.14 -19.03 25.80
C ARG A 6 -20.27 -18.82 26.79
N ASP A 7 -19.99 -18.91 28.11
CA ASP A 7 -20.98 -18.72 29.18
C ASP A 7 -21.18 -17.23 29.49
N ILE A 8 -20.27 -16.38 29.04
CA ILE A 8 -20.31 -14.90 29.14
C ILE A 8 -20.96 -14.29 27.90
N ALA A 9 -20.82 -14.92 26.73
CA ALA A 9 -21.38 -14.45 25.47
C ALA A 9 -22.91 -14.57 25.35
N GLY A 10 -23.56 -15.22 26.33
CA GLY A 10 -25.01 -15.50 26.32
C GLY A 10 -25.87 -14.61 27.20
N ASP A 11 -25.32 -13.76 28.08
CA ASP A 11 -26.10 -13.02 29.08
C ASP A 11 -26.33 -11.52 28.78
N GLY A 12 -26.35 -11.15 27.49
CA GLY A 12 -26.82 -9.82 27.03
C GLY A 12 -25.84 -8.66 27.13
N GLY A 13 -24.58 -8.91 27.52
CA GLY A 13 -23.60 -7.84 27.79
C GLY A 13 -22.77 -7.39 26.60
N SER A 14 -22.44 -8.24 25.63
CA SER A 14 -21.72 -7.83 24.42
C SER A 14 -21.89 -8.85 23.29
N ASN A 15 -22.55 -8.45 22.20
CA ASN A 15 -22.67 -9.27 20.99
C ASN A 15 -21.43 -9.11 20.10
N VAL A 16 -20.24 -9.45 20.63
CA VAL A 16 -18.97 -9.32 19.91
C VAL A 16 -18.98 -10.12 18.61
N ALA A 17 -19.51 -11.33 18.63
CA ALA A 17 -19.61 -12.18 17.44
C ALA A 17 -20.51 -11.54 16.37
N GLY A 18 -21.66 -10.96 16.77
CA GLY A 18 -22.53 -10.24 15.86
C GLY A 18 -21.91 -8.96 15.31
N GLN A 19 -21.15 -8.21 16.13
CA GLN A 19 -20.43 -7.02 15.68
C GLN A 19 -19.32 -7.38 14.67
N VAL A 20 -18.57 -8.43 14.93
CA VAL A 20 -17.53 -8.92 13.99
C VAL A 20 -18.17 -9.36 12.67
N ALA A 21 -19.29 -10.09 12.71
CA ALA A 21 -20.00 -10.53 11.51
C ALA A 21 -20.55 -9.33 10.72
N ALA A 22 -21.12 -8.34 11.41
CA ALA A 22 -21.64 -7.12 10.76
C ALA A 22 -20.51 -6.32 10.07
N HIS A 23 -19.37 -6.17 10.71
CA HIS A 23 -18.20 -5.50 10.11
C HIS A 23 -17.63 -6.28 8.92
N GLN A 24 -17.64 -7.61 8.96
CA GLN A 24 -17.20 -8.42 7.81
C GLN A 24 -18.16 -8.27 6.62
N GLU A 25 -19.45 -8.24 6.89
CA GLU A 25 -20.45 -8.02 5.83
C GLU A 25 -20.35 -6.64 5.23
N GLN A 26 -20.15 -5.60 6.05
CA GLN A 26 -19.92 -4.23 5.58
C GLN A 26 -18.67 -4.14 4.71
N LEU A 27 -17.56 -4.79 5.10
CA LEU A 27 -16.35 -4.87 4.28
C LEU A 27 -16.62 -5.51 2.92
N LYS A 28 -17.35 -6.63 2.87
CA LYS A 28 -17.72 -7.30 1.61
C LYS A 28 -18.55 -6.38 0.72
N ILE A 29 -19.58 -5.74 1.27
CA ILE A 29 -20.45 -4.82 0.53
C ILE A 29 -19.60 -3.68 -0.04
N ARG A 30 -18.71 -3.11 0.75
CA ARG A 30 -17.89 -1.96 0.34
C ARG A 30 -16.87 -2.35 -0.74
N MET A 31 -16.26 -3.52 -0.60
CA MET A 31 -15.27 -4.02 -1.55
C MET A 31 -15.88 -4.61 -2.83
N ALA A 32 -17.19 -4.89 -2.86
CA ALA A 32 -17.87 -5.42 -4.05
C ALA A 32 -17.78 -4.50 -5.27
N GLY A 33 -17.61 -3.18 -5.07
CA GLY A 33 -17.39 -2.21 -6.13
C GLY A 33 -15.94 -2.09 -6.61
N VAL A 34 -15.00 -2.80 -5.98
CA VAL A 34 -13.56 -2.75 -6.29
C VAL A 34 -13.17 -3.97 -7.11
N ARG A 35 -12.80 -3.76 -8.38
CA ARG A 35 -12.47 -4.86 -9.32
C ARG A 35 -11.15 -5.55 -8.99
N SER A 36 -10.14 -4.78 -8.61
CA SER A 36 -8.81 -5.31 -8.30
C SER A 36 -8.23 -4.66 -7.06
N THR A 37 -7.59 -5.45 -6.20
CA THR A 37 -6.84 -4.98 -5.03
C THR A 37 -5.40 -5.46 -5.13
N VAL A 38 -4.44 -4.55 -4.93
CA VAL A 38 -3.00 -4.86 -4.97
C VAL A 38 -2.33 -4.24 -3.76
N ALA A 39 -1.60 -5.06 -3.01
CA ALA A 39 -0.74 -4.58 -1.94
C ALA A 39 0.63 -4.17 -2.50
N VAL A 40 1.19 -3.09 -1.96
CA VAL A 40 2.58 -2.70 -2.18
C VAL A 40 3.31 -2.82 -0.85
N MET A 41 4.34 -3.65 -0.82
CA MET A 41 5.08 -3.95 0.39
C MET A 41 6.58 -3.80 0.20
N SER A 42 7.30 -3.75 1.31
CA SER A 42 8.77 -3.77 1.33
C SER A 42 9.27 -4.50 2.57
N GLY A 43 10.41 -5.15 2.45
CA GLY A 43 11.03 -5.84 3.59
C GLY A 43 11.64 -4.90 4.63
N LYS A 44 11.93 -3.64 4.28
CA LYS A 44 12.47 -2.60 5.18
C LYS A 44 12.01 -1.21 4.76
N GLY A 45 12.11 -0.25 5.69
CA GLY A 45 11.80 1.15 5.43
C GLY A 45 12.82 1.84 4.52
N GLY A 46 12.42 2.96 3.90
CA GLY A 46 13.32 3.82 3.12
C GLY A 46 13.66 3.32 1.72
N VAL A 47 13.02 2.27 1.21
CA VAL A 47 13.25 1.75 -0.16
C VAL A 47 12.42 2.44 -1.24
N GLY A 48 11.60 3.42 -0.88
CA GLY A 48 10.75 4.17 -1.82
C GLY A 48 9.43 3.49 -2.15
N LYS A 49 8.90 2.64 -1.28
CA LYS A 49 7.61 1.94 -1.44
C LYS A 49 6.49 2.91 -1.80
N SER A 50 6.23 3.92 -0.98
CA SER A 50 5.15 4.91 -1.19
C SER A 50 5.34 5.74 -2.46
N THR A 51 6.59 5.99 -2.89
CA THR A 51 6.89 6.61 -4.17
C THR A 51 6.47 5.72 -5.34
N ILE A 52 6.75 4.42 -5.25
CA ILE A 52 6.28 3.46 -6.26
C ILE A 52 4.76 3.38 -6.25
N THR A 53 4.11 3.29 -5.09
CA THR A 53 2.64 3.27 -4.95
C THR A 53 1.99 4.50 -5.60
N THR A 54 2.51 5.69 -5.32
CA THR A 54 2.02 6.97 -5.87
C THR A 54 2.10 6.99 -7.40
N ASN A 55 3.22 6.56 -7.95
CA ASN A 55 3.42 6.56 -9.40
C ASN A 55 2.65 5.43 -10.11
N LEU A 56 2.47 4.27 -9.47
CA LEU A 56 1.55 3.24 -9.98
C LEU A 56 0.11 3.75 -10.01
N ALA A 57 -0.36 4.40 -8.95
CA ALA A 57 -1.69 5.00 -8.93
C ALA A 57 -1.89 6.00 -10.07
N ALA A 58 -0.90 6.87 -10.27
CA ALA A 58 -0.92 7.85 -11.36
C ALA A 58 -0.87 7.18 -12.75
N TYR A 59 -0.07 6.12 -12.91
CA TYR A 59 -0.04 5.35 -14.17
C TYR A 59 -1.44 4.84 -14.53
N PHE A 60 -2.11 4.14 -13.62
CA PHE A 60 -3.44 3.58 -13.88
C PHE A 60 -4.49 4.67 -14.12
N ALA A 61 -4.44 5.77 -13.37
CA ALA A 61 -5.33 6.89 -13.58
C ALA A 61 -5.12 7.55 -14.97
N LEU A 62 -3.88 7.66 -15.44
CA LEU A 62 -3.55 8.12 -16.80
C LEU A 62 -4.06 7.16 -17.89
N GLN A 63 -4.23 5.85 -17.57
CA GLN A 63 -4.86 4.88 -18.45
C GLN A 63 -6.41 4.93 -18.37
N GLY A 64 -6.99 5.87 -17.64
CA GLY A 64 -8.44 6.03 -17.50
C GLY A 64 -9.07 5.14 -16.43
N TRP A 65 -8.29 4.45 -15.61
CA TRP A 65 -8.82 3.63 -14.51
C TRP A 65 -9.27 4.49 -13.34
N GLN A 66 -10.34 4.06 -12.67
CA GLN A 66 -10.75 4.60 -11.39
C GLN A 66 -9.89 3.99 -10.29
N VAL A 67 -9.05 4.81 -9.66
CA VAL A 67 -8.03 4.33 -8.73
C VAL A 67 -8.30 4.84 -7.31
N GLY A 68 -8.17 3.92 -6.34
CA GLY A 68 -8.11 4.25 -4.92
C GLY A 68 -6.75 3.89 -4.33
N VAL A 69 -6.34 4.61 -3.29
CA VAL A 69 -5.11 4.35 -2.54
C VAL A 69 -5.39 4.39 -1.04
N VAL A 70 -4.99 3.33 -0.35
CA VAL A 70 -4.99 3.24 1.12
C VAL A 70 -3.56 3.37 1.61
N ASP A 71 -3.30 4.37 2.45
CA ASP A 71 -2.09 4.47 3.23
C ASP A 71 -2.24 3.62 4.51
N ALA A 72 -1.72 2.42 4.49
CA ALA A 72 -1.78 1.50 5.62
C ALA A 72 -0.57 1.62 6.56
N ASP A 73 0.38 2.54 6.29
CA ASP A 73 1.43 2.93 7.22
C ASP A 73 0.89 3.97 8.22
N ILE A 74 0.05 3.49 9.12
CA ILE A 74 -0.73 4.33 10.05
C ILE A 74 0.15 5.22 10.93
N ASN A 75 1.35 4.76 11.30
CA ASN A 75 2.25 5.50 12.19
C ASN A 75 3.20 6.44 11.45
N GLY A 76 3.46 6.20 10.18
CA GLY A 76 4.33 7.03 9.35
C GLY A 76 3.68 7.37 8.01
N PRO A 77 2.45 7.92 8.02
CA PRO A 77 1.71 8.15 6.79
C PRO A 77 2.42 9.18 5.91
N SER A 78 2.45 8.91 4.61
CA SER A 78 3.15 9.77 3.65
C SER A 78 2.36 10.03 2.37
N LEU A 79 1.40 9.17 2.04
CA LEU A 79 0.69 9.22 0.76
C LEU A 79 -0.21 10.44 0.62
N ALA A 80 -0.80 10.94 1.72
CA ALA A 80 -1.62 12.14 1.67
C ALA A 80 -0.81 13.35 1.21
N LYS A 81 0.45 13.47 1.65
CA LYS A 81 1.36 14.50 1.17
C LYS A 81 1.77 14.26 -0.27
N MET A 82 2.20 13.05 -0.60
CA MET A 82 2.71 12.69 -1.93
C MET A 82 1.65 12.75 -3.03
N LEU A 83 0.38 12.67 -2.68
CA LEU A 83 -0.78 12.83 -3.57
C LEU A 83 -1.49 14.18 -3.41
N GLY A 84 -0.88 15.14 -2.72
CA GLY A 84 -1.37 16.52 -2.64
C GLY A 84 -2.73 16.68 -1.97
N VAL A 85 -3.16 15.72 -1.16
CA VAL A 85 -4.45 15.76 -0.46
C VAL A 85 -4.34 16.16 1.01
N ARG A 86 -3.13 16.37 1.50
CA ARG A 86 -2.90 16.81 2.87
C ARG A 86 -3.62 18.13 3.13
N GLY A 87 -4.33 18.21 4.27
CA GLY A 87 -5.20 19.34 4.60
C GLY A 87 -6.64 19.22 4.07
N GLN A 88 -6.95 18.25 3.22
CA GLN A 88 -8.33 17.87 2.95
C GLN A 88 -8.83 17.02 4.13
N ARG A 89 -9.60 17.61 5.02
CA ARG A 89 -10.18 16.86 6.14
C ARG A 89 -11.22 15.85 5.64
N PRO A 90 -11.24 14.61 6.16
CA PRO A 90 -12.24 13.63 5.82
C PRO A 90 -13.63 14.17 6.13
N ARG A 91 -14.57 13.92 5.24
CA ARG A 91 -15.98 14.22 5.46
C ARG A 91 -16.71 12.93 5.77
N PHE A 92 -17.61 13.01 6.73
CA PHE A 92 -18.45 11.90 7.15
C PHE A 92 -19.87 12.16 6.74
N ASP A 93 -20.56 11.17 6.22
CA ASP A 93 -21.98 11.17 6.00
C ASP A 93 -22.63 9.90 6.56
N THR A 94 -23.92 9.72 6.33
CA THR A 94 -24.67 8.57 6.84
C THR A 94 -24.23 7.23 6.24
N THR A 95 -23.41 7.26 5.18
CA THR A 95 -22.97 6.06 4.46
C THR A 95 -21.50 5.73 4.69
N GLY A 96 -20.74 6.62 5.37
CA GLY A 96 -19.36 6.40 5.74
C GLY A 96 -18.43 7.59 5.51
N VAL A 97 -17.17 7.32 5.28
CA VAL A 97 -16.10 8.31 5.09
C VAL A 97 -15.93 8.63 3.61
N VAL A 98 -16.04 9.89 3.24
CA VAL A 98 -15.76 10.33 1.86
C VAL A 98 -14.22 10.44 1.70
N PRO A 99 -13.61 9.70 0.77
CA PRO A 99 -12.17 9.77 0.54
C PRO A 99 -11.76 11.14 0.00
N ALA A 100 -10.53 11.56 0.30
CA ALA A 100 -9.93 12.71 -0.35
C ALA A 100 -9.70 12.44 -1.85
N ILE A 101 -9.76 13.48 -2.67
CA ILE A 101 -9.51 13.35 -4.11
C ILE A 101 -8.22 14.05 -4.46
N GLY A 102 -7.25 13.26 -4.88
CA GLY A 102 -5.94 13.69 -5.34
C GLY A 102 -5.86 13.96 -6.84
N PRO A 103 -4.65 14.16 -7.36
CA PRO A 103 -4.41 14.34 -8.78
C PRO A 103 -5.03 13.21 -9.61
N LEU A 104 -5.44 13.51 -10.84
CA LEU A 104 -6.05 12.55 -11.77
C LEU A 104 -7.32 11.85 -11.23
N GLY A 105 -7.96 12.41 -10.20
CA GLY A 105 -9.15 11.82 -9.59
C GLY A 105 -8.88 10.62 -8.67
N ILE A 106 -7.63 10.39 -8.26
CA ILE A 106 -7.26 9.30 -7.36
C ILE A 106 -7.93 9.51 -5.99
N LYS A 107 -8.69 8.52 -5.53
CA LYS A 107 -9.27 8.50 -4.18
C LYS A 107 -8.22 8.09 -3.17
N VAL A 108 -8.10 8.84 -2.08
CA VAL A 108 -7.04 8.62 -1.07
C VAL A 108 -7.62 8.58 0.32
N ILE A 109 -7.20 7.60 1.10
CA ILE A 109 -7.37 7.59 2.54
C ILE A 109 -6.01 7.37 3.22
N SER A 110 -5.74 8.15 4.24
CA SER A 110 -4.52 8.08 5.05
C SER A 110 -4.83 8.61 6.43
N MET A 111 -4.14 8.09 7.45
CA MET A 111 -4.24 8.60 8.81
C MET A 111 -3.87 10.08 8.91
N ASP A 112 -2.97 10.54 8.05
CA ASP A 112 -2.52 11.94 7.96
C ASP A 112 -3.68 12.94 7.70
N LEU A 113 -4.78 12.49 7.08
CA LEU A 113 -5.96 13.33 6.83
C LEU A 113 -6.76 13.64 8.11
N PHE A 114 -6.58 12.86 9.17
CA PHE A 114 -7.27 13.00 10.45
C PHE A 114 -6.46 13.81 11.47
N LEU A 115 -5.19 14.08 11.19
CA LEU A 115 -4.29 14.82 12.05
C LEU A 115 -4.52 16.34 11.89
N GLU A 116 -4.32 17.10 12.98
CA GLU A 116 -4.57 18.54 12.97
C GLU A 116 -3.50 19.30 12.19
N ASP A 117 -2.25 18.91 12.36
CA ASP A 117 -1.09 19.55 11.74
C ASP A 117 0.08 18.57 11.53
N ASP A 118 1.19 19.07 10.95
CA ASP A 118 2.39 18.32 10.62
C ASP A 118 3.16 17.78 11.83
N THR A 119 2.89 18.32 13.00
CA THR A 119 3.59 18.00 14.26
C THR A 119 2.75 17.08 15.15
N THR A 120 1.48 16.88 14.81
CA THR A 120 0.58 16.02 15.58
C THR A 120 0.96 14.55 15.37
N PRO A 121 1.50 13.86 16.39
CA PRO A 121 1.80 12.44 16.28
C PRO A 121 0.51 11.62 16.31
N VAL A 122 0.52 10.45 15.66
CA VAL A 122 -0.52 9.45 15.88
C VAL A 122 -0.34 8.87 17.29
N VAL A 123 -1.24 9.24 18.20
CA VAL A 123 -1.24 8.78 19.60
C VAL A 123 -2.43 7.84 19.80
N TRP A 124 -2.15 6.69 20.35
CA TRP A 124 -3.17 5.71 20.71
C TRP A 124 -3.44 5.78 22.21
N ASP A 125 -4.68 5.97 22.59
CA ASP A 125 -5.10 5.88 23.99
C ASP A 125 -5.11 4.42 24.45
N GLY A 126 -4.37 4.12 25.54
CA GLY A 126 -4.30 2.79 26.11
C GLY A 126 -3.35 2.68 27.30
N PRO A 127 -3.42 1.60 28.08
CA PRO A 127 -2.51 1.35 29.20
C PRO A 127 -1.05 1.30 28.73
N GLN A 128 -0.17 2.07 29.33
CA GLN A 128 1.24 2.19 28.92
C GLN A 128 2.00 0.85 28.96
N ALA A 129 1.63 -0.07 29.83
CA ALA A 129 2.27 -1.37 29.96
C ALA A 129 1.97 -2.32 28.78
N GLU A 130 0.90 -2.07 28.00
CA GLU A 130 0.45 -2.91 26.89
C GLU A 130 0.56 -2.21 25.53
N THR A 131 1.28 -1.09 25.45
CA THR A 131 1.32 -0.20 24.27
C THR A 131 1.67 -0.92 22.98
N PHE A 132 2.56 -1.91 23.01
CA PHE A 132 2.98 -2.63 21.80
C PHE A 132 1.85 -3.54 21.24
N ILE A 133 1.17 -4.29 22.09
CA ILE A 133 0.07 -5.17 21.69
C ILE A 133 -1.13 -4.33 21.24
N TRP A 134 -1.46 -3.29 22.00
CA TRP A 134 -2.54 -2.35 21.67
C TRP A 134 -2.31 -1.64 20.35
N ARG A 135 -1.10 -1.14 20.10
CA ARG A 135 -0.75 -0.47 18.85
C ARG A 135 -1.03 -1.37 17.64
N GLY A 136 -0.56 -2.62 17.68
CA GLY A 136 -0.80 -3.57 16.62
C GLY A 136 -2.28 -3.82 16.35
N THR A 137 -3.08 -3.94 17.41
CA THR A 137 -4.53 -4.13 17.32
C THR A 137 -5.24 -2.89 16.74
N MET A 138 -4.85 -1.70 17.17
CA MET A 138 -5.44 -0.44 16.69
C MET A 138 -5.11 -0.18 15.21
N GLU A 139 -3.88 -0.42 14.78
CA GLU A 139 -3.52 -0.32 13.37
C GLU A 139 -4.33 -1.27 12.47
N MET A 140 -4.55 -2.51 12.94
CA MET A 140 -5.40 -3.47 12.23
C MET A 140 -6.86 -3.01 12.16
N HIS A 141 -7.36 -2.45 13.26
CA HIS A 141 -8.71 -1.89 13.32
C HIS A 141 -8.86 -0.74 12.34
N THR A 142 -7.92 0.20 12.34
CA THR A 142 -7.91 1.34 11.41
C THR A 142 -7.85 0.89 9.95
N LEU A 143 -6.99 -0.09 9.62
CA LEU A 143 -6.94 -0.62 8.25
C LEU A 143 -8.28 -1.24 7.84
N ARG A 144 -8.94 -1.98 8.74
CA ARG A 144 -10.28 -2.53 8.48
C ARG A 144 -11.30 -1.42 8.26
N GLU A 145 -11.31 -0.37 9.08
CA GLU A 145 -12.19 0.79 8.93
C GLU A 145 -11.93 1.51 7.59
N PHE A 146 -10.69 1.70 7.19
CA PHE A 146 -10.36 2.28 5.88
C PHE A 146 -10.91 1.46 4.71
N LEU A 147 -10.94 0.14 4.84
CA LEU A 147 -11.51 -0.71 3.79
C LEU A 147 -13.04 -0.77 3.85
N ALA A 148 -13.65 -0.80 5.05
CA ALA A 148 -15.07 -1.03 5.25
C ALA A 148 -15.91 0.25 5.26
N ASP A 149 -15.37 1.37 5.78
CA ASP A 149 -16.16 2.58 6.02
C ASP A 149 -15.95 3.65 4.94
N VAL A 150 -14.82 3.61 4.21
CA VAL A 150 -14.58 4.57 3.13
C VAL A 150 -15.48 4.27 1.93
N GLN A 151 -16.07 5.32 1.37
CA GLN A 151 -16.95 5.25 0.20
C GLN A 151 -16.13 5.11 -1.08
N TRP A 152 -15.60 3.91 -1.32
CA TRP A 152 -14.79 3.64 -2.51
C TRP A 152 -15.60 3.77 -3.79
N GLY A 153 -16.91 3.40 -3.76
CA GLY A 153 -17.74 3.32 -4.96
C GLY A 153 -17.18 2.30 -5.95
N THR A 154 -17.32 2.59 -7.25
CA THR A 154 -16.71 1.73 -8.27
C THR A 154 -15.25 2.11 -8.48
N LEU A 155 -14.35 1.13 -8.33
CA LEU A 155 -12.93 1.27 -8.62
C LEU A 155 -12.46 0.13 -9.53
N ASP A 156 -11.58 0.46 -10.45
CA ASP A 156 -10.83 -0.54 -11.22
C ASP A 156 -9.67 -1.11 -10.42
N LEU A 157 -9.05 -0.28 -9.59
CA LEU A 157 -7.89 -0.66 -8.78
C LEU A 157 -7.90 0.05 -7.42
N LEU A 158 -7.68 -0.71 -6.36
CA LEU A 158 -7.33 -0.22 -5.03
C LEU A 158 -5.90 -0.66 -4.70
N LEU A 159 -5.00 0.30 -4.56
CA LEU A 159 -3.64 0.09 -4.10
C LEU A 159 -3.57 0.26 -2.57
N ILE A 160 -2.90 -0.67 -1.91
CA ILE A 160 -2.75 -0.66 -0.44
C ILE A 160 -1.26 -0.58 -0.13
N ASP A 161 -0.80 0.58 0.33
CA ASP A 161 0.58 0.85 0.70
C ASP A 161 0.83 0.39 2.13
N LEU A 162 1.46 -0.78 2.31
CA LEU A 162 1.68 -1.39 3.62
C LEU A 162 2.87 -0.73 4.35
N PRO A 163 2.92 -0.73 5.68
CA PRO A 163 4.14 -0.39 6.40
C PRO A 163 5.29 -1.33 6.03
N PRO A 164 6.54 -0.95 6.33
CA PRO A 164 7.68 -1.84 6.11
C PRO A 164 7.56 -3.12 6.96
N GLY A 165 7.99 -4.25 6.40
CA GLY A 165 7.85 -5.58 7.02
C GLY A 165 6.73 -6.40 6.39
N ILE A 166 6.57 -7.62 6.89
CA ILE A 166 5.65 -8.63 6.32
C ILE A 166 4.40 -8.85 7.18
N GLU A 167 4.42 -8.37 8.41
CA GLU A 167 3.40 -8.69 9.43
C GLU A 167 2.00 -8.22 9.02
N ARG A 168 1.91 -7.04 8.40
CA ARG A 168 0.61 -6.45 8.00
C ARG A 168 -0.01 -7.12 6.77
N LEU A 169 0.81 -7.76 5.95
CA LEU A 169 0.30 -8.48 4.79
C LEU A 169 -0.56 -9.68 5.19
N SER A 170 -0.20 -10.42 6.24
CA SER A 170 -1.01 -11.53 6.76
C SER A 170 -2.42 -11.06 7.13
N THR A 171 -2.51 -9.96 7.87
CA THR A 171 -3.78 -9.35 8.23
C THR A 171 -4.59 -8.90 7.02
N LEU A 172 -3.91 -8.28 6.05
CA LEU A 172 -4.57 -7.83 4.82
C LEU A 172 -5.12 -9.02 4.02
N CYS A 173 -4.40 -10.14 3.95
CA CYS A 173 -4.89 -11.36 3.28
C CYS A 173 -6.11 -11.96 3.99
N GLU A 174 -6.21 -11.85 5.32
CA GLU A 174 -7.41 -12.26 6.07
C GLU A 174 -8.61 -11.34 5.78
N LEU A 175 -8.36 -10.04 5.62
CA LEU A 175 -9.41 -9.06 5.30
C LEU A 175 -9.85 -9.14 3.84
N LEU A 176 -8.91 -9.38 2.92
CA LEU A 176 -9.11 -9.41 1.47
C LEU A 176 -8.55 -10.71 0.88
N PRO A 177 -9.21 -11.85 1.10
CA PRO A 177 -8.73 -13.15 0.62
C PRO A 177 -8.64 -13.25 -0.92
N ASP A 178 -9.44 -12.46 -1.62
CA ASP A 178 -9.48 -12.41 -3.09
C ASP A 178 -8.54 -11.35 -3.69
N MET A 179 -7.59 -10.83 -2.91
CA MET A 179 -6.62 -9.85 -3.38
C MET A 179 -5.83 -10.38 -4.59
N GLN A 180 -5.68 -9.56 -5.65
CA GLN A 180 -5.06 -9.98 -6.90
C GLN A 180 -3.58 -10.26 -6.78
N GLY A 181 -2.89 -9.60 -5.86
CA GLY A 181 -1.49 -9.91 -5.56
C GLY A 181 -0.73 -8.78 -4.88
N THR A 182 0.58 -9.00 -4.79
CA THR A 182 1.49 -8.11 -4.06
C THR A 182 2.65 -7.69 -4.94
N VAL A 183 2.94 -6.40 -4.97
CA VAL A 183 4.17 -5.83 -5.53
C VAL A 183 5.17 -5.66 -4.40
N VAL A 184 6.38 -6.19 -4.57
CA VAL A 184 7.44 -6.12 -3.57
C VAL A 184 8.47 -5.08 -4.00
N VAL A 185 8.73 -4.07 -3.17
CA VAL A 185 9.70 -3.00 -3.47
C VAL A 185 10.97 -3.21 -2.64
N THR A 186 12.12 -3.13 -3.29
CA THR A 186 13.45 -3.28 -2.68
C THR A 186 14.46 -2.33 -3.30
N ILE A 187 15.67 -2.33 -2.74
CA ILE A 187 16.85 -1.71 -3.34
C ILE A 187 17.90 -2.80 -3.62
N PRO A 188 18.80 -2.64 -4.60
CA PRO A 188 19.81 -3.64 -4.96
C PRO A 188 20.94 -3.69 -3.93
N SER A 189 20.65 -4.26 -2.75
CA SER A 189 21.67 -4.54 -1.72
C SER A 189 21.47 -5.95 -1.19
N ALA A 190 22.59 -6.63 -0.85
CA ALA A 190 22.57 -8.02 -0.37
C ALA A 190 21.65 -8.20 0.86
N VAL A 191 21.71 -7.26 1.82
CA VAL A 191 20.83 -7.28 2.99
C VAL A 191 19.36 -7.17 2.62
N SER A 192 19.02 -6.29 1.65
CA SER A 192 17.64 -6.15 1.19
C SER A 192 17.14 -7.40 0.49
N HIS A 193 17.97 -8.05 -0.31
CA HIS A 193 17.64 -9.30 -1.00
C HIS A 193 17.33 -10.44 -0.01
N LEU A 194 18.10 -10.58 1.08
CA LEU A 194 17.80 -11.57 2.12
C LEU A 194 16.43 -11.35 2.77
N VAL A 195 16.08 -10.10 3.06
CA VAL A 195 14.78 -9.77 3.65
C VAL A 195 13.66 -10.03 2.65
N VAL A 196 13.86 -9.64 1.39
CA VAL A 196 12.89 -9.86 0.30
C VAL A 196 12.65 -11.35 0.06
N LEU A 197 13.70 -12.18 0.07
CA LEU A 197 13.56 -13.62 -0.08
C LEU A 197 12.64 -14.21 0.98
N LYS A 198 12.85 -13.85 2.26
CA LYS A 198 11.96 -14.27 3.36
C LYS A 198 10.53 -13.77 3.17
N SER A 199 10.37 -12.53 2.70
CA SER A 199 9.05 -11.94 2.45
C SER A 199 8.31 -12.67 1.33
N ILE A 200 8.97 -12.96 0.21
CA ILE A 200 8.40 -13.69 -0.93
C ILE A 200 7.99 -15.10 -0.52
N THR A 201 8.84 -15.80 0.22
CA THR A 201 8.52 -17.15 0.73
C THR A 201 7.27 -17.13 1.61
N LEU A 202 7.17 -16.17 2.53
CA LEU A 202 5.97 -16.02 3.37
C LEU A 202 4.72 -15.76 2.51
N VAL A 203 4.78 -14.80 1.61
CA VAL A 203 3.64 -14.40 0.77
C VAL A 203 3.15 -15.57 -0.07
N ARG A 204 4.07 -16.27 -0.74
CA ARG A 204 3.74 -17.35 -1.65
C ARG A 204 3.34 -18.64 -0.92
N ASP A 205 4.13 -19.04 0.07
CA ASP A 205 4.05 -20.39 0.64
C ASP A 205 3.13 -20.46 1.87
N LEU A 206 2.97 -19.37 2.61
CA LEU A 206 2.10 -19.33 3.80
C LEU A 206 0.79 -18.57 3.56
N LEU A 207 0.83 -17.44 2.86
CA LEU A 207 -0.37 -16.64 2.62
C LEU A 207 -1.07 -16.99 1.31
N HIS A 208 -0.44 -17.82 0.47
CA HIS A 208 -0.95 -18.23 -0.83
C HIS A 208 -1.40 -17.06 -1.73
N THR A 209 -0.85 -15.87 -1.48
CA THR A 209 -1.16 -14.67 -2.25
C THR A 209 -0.18 -14.55 -3.42
N PRO A 210 -0.64 -14.24 -4.62
CA PRO A 210 0.25 -14.07 -5.76
C PRO A 210 1.24 -12.94 -5.55
N VAL A 211 2.52 -13.19 -5.84
CA VAL A 211 3.53 -12.14 -5.97
C VAL A 211 3.53 -11.70 -7.43
N ILE A 212 3.04 -10.48 -7.70
CA ILE A 212 3.02 -9.89 -9.05
C ILE A 212 4.45 -9.75 -9.54
N GLY A 213 5.34 -9.29 -8.68
CA GLY A 213 6.77 -9.25 -8.95
C GLY A 213 7.52 -8.27 -8.05
N LEU A 214 8.80 -8.14 -8.34
CA LEU A 214 9.78 -7.35 -7.61
C LEU A 214 10.08 -6.05 -8.36
N VAL A 215 10.12 -4.94 -7.63
CA VAL A 215 10.62 -3.64 -8.09
C VAL A 215 11.95 -3.36 -7.42
N GLU A 216 13.02 -3.27 -8.18
CA GLU A 216 14.32 -2.79 -7.70
C GLU A 216 14.38 -1.28 -7.86
N ASN A 217 14.18 -0.55 -6.78
CA ASN A 217 14.23 0.90 -6.77
C ASN A 217 15.62 1.41 -6.44
N MET A 218 15.93 2.64 -6.85
CA MET A 218 17.22 3.31 -6.62
C MET A 218 18.41 2.50 -7.17
N THR A 219 18.25 1.86 -8.32
CA THR A 219 19.30 1.01 -8.91
C THR A 219 20.53 1.80 -9.32
N THR A 220 20.32 2.98 -9.87
CA THR A 220 21.34 3.92 -10.31
C THR A 220 20.91 5.34 -9.96
N PHE A 221 21.84 6.29 -9.97
CA PHE A 221 21.55 7.71 -9.85
C PHE A 221 21.44 8.31 -11.25
N PHE A 222 20.33 8.93 -11.57
CA PHE A 222 20.15 9.72 -12.77
C PHE A 222 20.40 11.21 -12.45
N CYS A 223 21.39 11.80 -13.11
CA CYS A 223 21.70 13.22 -12.95
C CYS A 223 20.82 14.06 -13.91
N PRO A 224 19.90 14.88 -13.42
CA PRO A 224 19.04 15.70 -14.29
C PRO A 224 19.78 16.82 -15.00
N THR A 225 21.01 17.16 -14.59
CA THR A 225 21.81 18.23 -15.18
C THR A 225 22.60 17.77 -16.40
N CYS A 226 23.30 16.62 -16.31
CA CYS A 226 24.11 16.07 -17.41
C CYS A 226 23.43 14.89 -18.12
N SER A 227 22.30 14.41 -17.62
CA SER A 227 21.57 13.22 -18.10
C SER A 227 22.35 11.90 -18.02
N ASP A 228 23.45 11.88 -17.29
CA ASP A 228 24.25 10.68 -17.07
C ASP A 228 23.64 9.83 -15.96
N THR A 229 23.95 8.52 -16.02
CA THR A 229 23.50 7.54 -15.03
C THR A 229 24.71 6.91 -14.35
N HIS A 230 24.74 6.94 -13.03
CA HIS A 230 25.83 6.42 -12.21
C HIS A 230 25.33 5.30 -11.31
N PRO A 231 26.11 4.21 -11.10
CA PRO A 231 25.70 3.16 -10.16
C PRO A 231 25.67 3.69 -8.73
N LEU A 232 24.60 3.37 -7.98
CA LEU A 232 24.50 3.67 -6.55
C LEU A 232 25.07 2.55 -5.68
N PHE A 233 25.17 1.34 -6.22
CA PHE A 233 25.64 0.15 -5.52
C PHE A 233 26.82 -0.46 -6.28
N ALA A 234 27.84 -0.91 -5.56
CA ALA A 234 29.11 -1.38 -6.15
C ALA A 234 28.98 -2.66 -6.99
N GLN A 235 28.03 -3.52 -6.66
CA GLN A 235 27.65 -4.70 -7.45
C GLN A 235 26.17 -4.98 -7.21
N ALA A 236 25.43 -5.26 -8.30
CA ALA A 236 24.12 -5.87 -8.15
C ALA A 236 24.31 -7.25 -7.49
N PRO A 237 23.64 -7.58 -6.38
CA PRO A 237 23.60 -8.95 -5.89
C PRO A 237 23.06 -9.85 -7.00
N GLU A 238 23.31 -11.17 -6.89
CA GLU A 238 22.77 -12.18 -7.81
C GLU A 238 21.35 -11.84 -8.19
N SER A 239 21.09 -11.80 -9.48
CA SER A 239 19.88 -11.17 -10.06
C SER A 239 18.63 -11.61 -9.31
N ALA A 240 17.68 -10.69 -9.12
CA ALA A 240 16.36 -10.96 -8.53
C ALA A 240 15.64 -12.18 -9.17
N THR A 241 16.07 -12.60 -10.36
CA THR A 241 15.67 -13.83 -11.03
C THR A 241 15.90 -15.09 -10.17
N ALA A 242 16.91 -15.09 -9.30
CA ALA A 242 17.17 -16.18 -8.34
C ALA A 242 16.07 -16.28 -7.26
N LEU A 243 15.24 -15.25 -7.08
CA LEU A 243 14.13 -15.23 -6.12
C LEU A 243 12.89 -15.96 -6.65
N GLY A 244 12.90 -16.42 -7.90
CA GLY A 244 11.76 -17.15 -8.51
C GLY A 244 10.51 -16.30 -8.70
N VAL A 245 10.64 -14.97 -8.76
CA VAL A 245 9.56 -14.03 -9.06
C VAL A 245 9.99 -13.07 -10.18
N PRO A 246 9.06 -12.58 -11.02
CA PRO A 246 9.41 -11.67 -12.10
C PRO A 246 9.91 -10.33 -11.56
N VAL A 247 10.93 -9.76 -12.20
CA VAL A 247 11.35 -8.38 -11.98
C VAL A 247 10.45 -7.47 -12.80
N LEU A 248 9.63 -6.68 -12.12
CA LEU A 248 8.70 -5.73 -12.75
C LEU A 248 9.41 -4.49 -13.28
N GLY A 249 10.51 -4.10 -12.68
CA GLY A 249 11.27 -2.95 -13.15
C GLY A 249 12.47 -2.65 -12.27
N GLN A 250 13.40 -1.94 -12.88
CA GLN A 250 14.54 -1.31 -12.22
C GLN A 250 14.37 0.20 -12.37
N VAL A 251 14.15 0.88 -11.25
CA VAL A 251 13.86 2.32 -11.24
C VAL A 251 15.09 3.07 -10.75
N PRO A 252 15.69 3.96 -11.58
CA PRO A 252 16.78 4.80 -11.12
C PRO A 252 16.33 5.81 -10.07
N PHE A 253 17.24 6.27 -9.24
CA PHE A 253 17.02 7.39 -8.33
C PHE A 253 17.16 8.70 -9.09
N ASP A 254 16.15 9.56 -8.98
CA ASP A 254 16.16 10.94 -9.47
C ASP A 254 15.77 11.88 -8.32
N PRO A 255 16.59 12.87 -7.97
CA PRO A 255 16.26 13.81 -6.89
C PRO A 255 14.92 14.54 -7.08
N ARG A 256 14.46 14.71 -8.31
CA ARG A 256 13.18 15.34 -8.63
C ARG A 256 11.98 14.51 -8.17
N MET A 257 12.15 13.19 -7.92
CA MET A 257 11.08 12.34 -7.36
C MET A 257 10.69 12.79 -5.95
N ALA A 258 11.67 13.10 -5.11
CA ALA A 258 11.40 13.63 -3.77
C ALA A 258 10.71 15.00 -3.85
N ALA A 259 11.25 15.91 -4.68
CA ALA A 259 10.67 17.24 -4.87
C ALA A 259 9.24 17.19 -5.44
N ALA A 260 8.92 16.26 -6.33
CA ALA A 260 7.56 16.05 -6.84
C ALA A 260 6.61 15.56 -5.72
N GLY A 261 7.04 14.54 -4.95
CA GLY A 261 6.29 14.05 -3.79
C GLY A 261 6.04 15.12 -2.73
N ASP A 262 7.01 15.98 -2.45
CA ASP A 262 6.87 17.11 -1.52
C ASP A 262 5.83 18.15 -1.98
N ARG A 263 5.66 18.30 -3.30
CA ARG A 263 4.61 19.14 -3.89
C ARG A 263 3.27 18.44 -4.03
N GLY A 264 3.19 17.15 -3.74
CA GLY A 264 1.96 16.37 -3.88
C GLY A 264 1.63 16.00 -5.34
N VAL A 265 2.64 15.90 -6.19
CA VAL A 265 2.50 15.59 -7.61
C VAL A 265 3.21 14.28 -7.95
N PRO A 266 2.52 13.28 -8.50
CA PRO A 266 3.17 12.05 -8.94
C PRO A 266 4.24 12.35 -10.00
N TYR A 267 5.46 11.81 -9.83
CA TYR A 267 6.61 12.12 -10.69
C TYR A 267 6.34 11.91 -12.19
N ILE A 268 5.64 10.83 -12.55
CA ILE A 268 5.36 10.50 -13.95
C ILE A 268 4.50 11.53 -14.67
N THR A 269 3.73 12.36 -13.96
CA THR A 269 2.86 13.37 -14.58
C THR A 269 3.66 14.54 -15.15
N GLU A 270 4.80 14.88 -14.51
CA GLU A 270 5.69 15.96 -14.96
C GLU A 270 6.91 15.46 -15.74
N HIS A 271 7.37 14.25 -15.42
CA HIS A 271 8.63 13.71 -15.92
C HIS A 271 8.50 12.34 -16.60
N GLY A 272 7.32 12.02 -17.14
CA GLY A 272 7.05 10.72 -17.77
C GLY A 272 7.99 10.40 -18.94
N ALA A 273 8.49 11.41 -19.66
CA ALA A 273 9.44 11.22 -20.76
C ALA A 273 10.90 11.02 -20.32
N SER A 274 11.23 11.26 -19.04
CA SER A 274 12.58 11.02 -18.51
C SER A 274 12.87 9.50 -18.42
N PRO A 275 14.15 9.07 -18.38
CA PRO A 275 14.50 7.67 -18.21
C PRO A 275 13.83 7.03 -16.97
N VAL A 276 13.75 7.77 -15.87
CA VAL A 276 13.08 7.32 -14.64
C VAL A 276 11.56 7.24 -14.82
N GLY A 277 10.97 8.24 -15.48
CA GLY A 277 9.54 8.24 -15.82
C GLY A 277 9.17 7.05 -16.71
N GLN A 278 9.98 6.78 -17.73
CA GLN A 278 9.79 5.61 -18.61
C GLN A 278 9.90 4.29 -17.85
N ALA A 279 10.84 4.16 -16.91
CA ALA A 279 10.95 2.97 -16.06
C ALA A 279 9.69 2.76 -15.20
N LEU A 280 9.14 3.84 -14.64
CA LEU A 280 7.89 3.80 -13.87
C LEU A 280 6.67 3.47 -14.74
N MET A 281 6.61 4.01 -15.97
CA MET A 281 5.55 3.68 -16.93
C MET A 281 5.60 2.21 -17.34
N GLN A 282 6.78 1.66 -17.63
CA GLN A 282 6.96 0.23 -17.94
C GLN A 282 6.60 -0.66 -16.75
N LEU A 283 6.93 -0.24 -15.53
CA LEU A 283 6.49 -0.92 -14.32
C LEU A 283 4.95 -1.01 -14.26
N GLY A 284 4.28 0.11 -14.46
CA GLY A 284 2.82 0.18 -14.49
C GLY A 284 2.23 -0.74 -15.56
N GLU A 285 2.79 -0.77 -16.76
CA GLU A 285 2.35 -1.64 -17.87
C GLU A 285 2.46 -3.13 -17.53
N ARG A 286 3.53 -3.55 -16.85
CA ARG A 286 3.70 -4.95 -16.42
C ARG A 286 2.69 -5.36 -15.35
N VAL A 287 2.41 -4.47 -14.37
CA VAL A 287 1.35 -4.70 -13.39
C VAL A 287 -0.02 -4.75 -14.09
N HIS A 288 -0.29 -3.84 -15.02
CA HIS A 288 -1.52 -3.82 -15.82
C HIS A 288 -1.73 -5.12 -16.61
N THR A 289 -0.69 -5.60 -17.29
CA THR A 289 -0.72 -6.86 -18.01
C THR A 289 -1.06 -8.04 -17.09
N PHE A 290 -0.46 -8.09 -15.90
CA PHE A 290 -0.76 -9.12 -14.91
C PHE A 290 -2.23 -9.11 -14.49
N LEU A 291 -2.79 -7.93 -14.19
CA LEU A 291 -4.17 -7.78 -13.74
C LEU A 291 -5.17 -8.19 -14.84
N ASN A 292 -4.92 -7.82 -16.10
CA ASN A 292 -5.78 -8.20 -17.21
C ASN A 292 -5.76 -9.71 -17.48
N LEU A 293 -4.60 -10.37 -17.37
CA LEU A 293 -4.49 -11.82 -17.53
C LEU A 293 -5.25 -12.60 -16.44
N ARG A 294 -5.36 -12.06 -15.24
CA ARG A 294 -6.17 -12.68 -14.17
C ARG A 294 -7.67 -12.45 -14.36
N SER A 295 -8.08 -11.24 -14.73
CA SER A 295 -9.49 -10.96 -14.99
C SER A 295 -10.07 -11.79 -16.16
N ALA A 296 -9.24 -12.26 -17.07
CA ALA A 296 -9.67 -13.13 -18.16
C ALA A 296 -9.81 -14.62 -17.75
N ARG A 297 -9.38 -15.00 -16.55
CA ARG A 297 -9.43 -16.39 -16.04
C ARG A 297 -10.49 -16.62 -14.95
N THR A 298 -11.08 -15.54 -14.44
CA THR A 298 -12.22 -15.54 -13.51
C THR A 298 -13.53 -15.28 -14.27
#